data_7e1ea7859b1599564339d0129f90a89d
#
_entry.id   7e1ea7859b1599564339d0129f90a89d
#
_cell.length_a   1.000
_cell.length_b   1.000
_cell.length_c   1.000
_cell.angle_alpha   90.00
_cell.angle_beta   90.00
_cell.angle_gamma   90.00
#
_symmetry.space_group_name_H-M   'P 1'
#
loop_
_entity.id
_entity.type
_entity.pdbx_description
1 polymer ?
#
loop_
_entity_poly.entity_id
_entity_poly.type
_entity_poly.pdbx_seq_one_letter_code
_entity_poly.pdbx_strand_id
1 'polypeptide(L)'
;MTAADDTAPSIAADLVAGVSMAGLLLPEAVAYSGIAGLPPQAGVLALFAGLLVYGLIGRSRFAIVSATSSSAAVLGAATLSLAGHDAALRAALAAGLVLATGLAFLAAGAARLGSICSFISKPVLRGFSFGLALVIILKQLPNLTSTHPDAGTAPGFAWQLLAGLPQWNWSALALGLAALVALKLLARLPKLPGALLVIAAGIAAAQALGLGARGVEVVGRIDLTLSAPSLPALSQGQWISVAELSLALVLLVFAESYGAIRTMALKHGDGVDPNRDLFAFGASNVLSGLIHGLPVGAGFSATAANEAAGATSRKSAWIAGLVVLALVLLCLPWIELTPQPVLAAVVIHAVSHTLSLSAFRPYFAWRRDRFVVVAAAVAVVALGVLNGLLAGIAISLAMTLRGLSEPRMTQLGRKGGGHDYLNLAHDGVVPVPGVLILRPEAPLFFANVERMLSEMRSRIAENAPRAFVLSLEETPDLDGTTIEALAAFTAEQGAAGRTTVLARLKDPVLALLLHAMAGQASTRLEAGSVDDAVASLV
;
A
#
# COMPACT_ATOMS: atom_id res chain seq x y z
N MET A 1 -23.73 -8.17 -18.18
CA MET A 1 -23.43 -6.90 -18.87
C MET A 1 -24.63 -6.00 -18.69
N THR A 2 -24.68 -5.28 -17.58
CA THR A 2 -25.65 -4.20 -17.36
C THR A 2 -24.98 -2.92 -17.83
N ALA A 3 -25.71 -2.14 -18.64
CA ALA A 3 -25.24 -0.90 -19.23
C ALA A 3 -24.56 -0.01 -18.18
N ALA A 4 -23.37 0.47 -18.50
CA ALA A 4 -22.75 1.55 -17.78
C ALA A 4 -23.71 2.74 -17.84
N ASP A 5 -24.24 3.13 -16.70
CA ASP A 5 -25.02 4.35 -16.53
C ASP A 5 -24.08 5.53 -16.77
N ASP A 6 -24.01 5.97 -18.00
CA ASP A 6 -23.25 7.15 -18.45
C ASP A 6 -24.02 8.40 -17.99
N THR A 7 -24.13 8.55 -16.65
CA THR A 7 -24.78 9.73 -16.07
C THR A 7 -23.87 10.92 -16.31
N ALA A 8 -24.35 11.85 -17.14
CA ALA A 8 -23.69 13.13 -17.37
C ALA A 8 -23.34 13.81 -16.02
N PRO A 9 -22.20 14.53 -15.93
CA PRO A 9 -21.78 15.19 -14.69
C PRO A 9 -22.88 16.10 -14.15
N SER A 10 -23.39 15.81 -12.94
CA SER A 10 -24.43 16.57 -12.28
C SER A 10 -23.83 17.45 -11.19
N ILE A 11 -23.90 18.77 -11.35
CA ILE A 11 -23.43 19.74 -10.34
C ILE A 11 -24.20 19.57 -9.02
N ALA A 12 -25.49 19.26 -9.08
CA ALA A 12 -26.29 19.05 -7.87
C ALA A 12 -25.83 17.82 -7.08
N ALA A 13 -25.50 16.71 -7.77
CA ALA A 13 -24.95 15.52 -7.14
C ALA A 13 -23.57 15.79 -6.54
N ASP A 14 -22.69 16.48 -7.28
CA ASP A 14 -21.37 16.87 -6.79
C ASP A 14 -21.45 17.84 -5.59
N LEU A 15 -22.47 18.71 -5.54
CA LEU A 15 -22.70 19.60 -4.38
C LEU A 15 -23.08 18.79 -3.13
N VAL A 16 -24.02 17.85 -3.26
CA VAL A 16 -24.41 16.98 -2.14
C VAL A 16 -23.22 16.14 -1.66
N ALA A 17 -22.48 15.55 -2.59
CA ALA A 17 -21.28 14.78 -2.26
C ALA A 17 -20.21 15.66 -1.59
N GLY A 18 -19.94 16.84 -2.13
CA GLY A 18 -18.94 17.77 -1.58
C GLY A 18 -19.26 18.24 -0.16
N VAL A 19 -20.51 18.59 0.12
CA VAL A 19 -20.96 18.96 1.49
C VAL A 19 -20.83 17.77 2.42
N SER A 20 -21.25 16.57 1.99
CA SER A 20 -21.11 15.35 2.80
C SER A 20 -19.63 15.04 3.10
N MET A 21 -18.76 15.22 2.11
CA MET A 21 -17.32 15.01 2.27
C MET A 21 -16.68 16.05 3.19
N ALA A 22 -17.05 17.32 3.12
CA ALA A 22 -16.56 18.34 4.04
C ALA A 22 -16.84 17.97 5.50
N GLY A 23 -18.06 17.44 5.75
CA GLY A 23 -18.47 16.98 7.07
C GLY A 23 -17.69 15.79 7.61
N LEU A 24 -17.15 14.95 6.73
CA LEU A 24 -16.30 13.81 7.09
C LEU A 24 -14.83 14.23 7.25
N LEU A 25 -14.33 15.00 6.29
CA LEU A 25 -12.89 15.26 6.15
C LEU A 25 -12.35 16.23 7.21
N LEU A 26 -13.13 17.24 7.63
CA LEU A 26 -12.63 18.22 8.57
C LEU A 26 -12.33 17.62 9.95
N PRO A 27 -13.21 16.82 10.57
CA PRO A 27 -12.88 16.11 11.81
C PRO A 27 -11.71 15.13 11.66
N GLU A 28 -11.64 14.41 10.53
CA GLU A 28 -10.55 13.48 10.26
C GLU A 28 -9.20 14.22 10.16
N ALA A 29 -9.16 15.37 9.49
CA ALA A 29 -7.95 16.16 9.35
C ALA A 29 -7.38 16.62 10.69
N VAL A 30 -8.26 17.13 11.58
CA VAL A 30 -7.87 17.52 12.95
C VAL A 30 -7.36 16.30 13.72
N ALA A 31 -8.07 15.18 13.63
CA ALA A 31 -7.72 13.94 14.31
C ALA A 31 -6.38 13.36 13.83
N TYR A 32 -6.13 13.37 12.52
CA TYR A 32 -4.89 12.85 11.94
C TYR A 32 -3.68 13.75 12.26
N SER A 33 -3.90 15.06 12.46
CA SER A 33 -2.86 15.93 13.00
C SER A 33 -2.40 15.47 14.39
N GLY A 34 -3.34 15.10 15.25
CA GLY A 34 -3.03 14.55 16.58
C GLY A 34 -2.26 13.22 16.50
N ILE A 35 -2.61 12.31 15.55
CA ILE A 35 -1.87 11.07 15.30
C ILE A 35 -0.42 11.37 14.88
N ALA A 36 -0.22 12.37 14.03
CA ALA A 36 1.10 12.81 13.59
C ALA A 36 1.88 13.56 14.69
N GLY A 37 1.22 13.93 15.80
CA GLY A 37 1.78 14.76 16.86
C GLY A 37 2.06 16.19 16.39
N LEU A 38 1.19 16.70 15.53
CA LEU A 38 1.24 18.05 14.96
C LEU A 38 -0.03 18.83 15.36
N PRO A 39 0.03 20.17 15.30
CA PRO A 39 -1.14 20.99 15.60
C PRO A 39 -2.29 20.76 14.61
N PRO A 40 -3.56 20.94 15.01
CA PRO A 40 -4.75 20.68 14.18
C PRO A 40 -4.75 21.38 12.81
N GLN A 41 -4.15 22.59 12.74
CA GLN A 41 -4.03 23.34 11.49
C GLN A 41 -3.26 22.58 10.40
N ALA A 42 -2.30 21.73 10.73
CA ALA A 42 -1.54 20.96 9.75
C ALA A 42 -2.45 20.05 8.91
N GLY A 43 -3.46 19.44 9.53
CA GLY A 43 -4.46 18.62 8.81
C GLY A 43 -5.37 19.45 7.93
N VAL A 44 -5.81 20.61 8.41
CA VAL A 44 -6.67 21.52 7.64
C VAL A 44 -5.94 22.04 6.41
N LEU A 45 -4.68 22.45 6.56
CA LEU A 45 -3.84 22.89 5.43
C LEU A 45 -3.61 21.76 4.42
N ALA A 46 -3.38 20.55 4.91
CA ALA A 46 -3.26 19.36 4.04
C ALA A 46 -4.54 19.09 3.23
N LEU A 47 -5.73 19.29 3.84
CA LEU A 47 -7.00 19.17 3.11
C LEU A 47 -7.06 20.12 1.91
N PHE A 48 -6.72 21.39 2.11
CA PHE A 48 -6.73 22.36 1.01
C PHE A 48 -5.72 21.97 -0.06
N ALA A 49 -4.48 21.62 0.31
CA ALA A 49 -3.48 21.20 -0.66
C ALA A 49 -3.94 19.97 -1.46
N GLY A 50 -4.49 18.95 -0.80
CA GLY A 50 -4.94 17.73 -1.45
C GLY A 50 -6.15 17.95 -2.36
N LEU A 51 -7.23 18.50 -1.81
CA LEU A 51 -8.50 18.67 -2.54
C LEU A 51 -8.39 19.60 -3.74
N LEU A 52 -7.69 20.74 -3.57
CA LEU A 52 -7.58 21.72 -4.64
C LEU A 52 -6.62 21.24 -5.74
N VAL A 53 -5.42 20.80 -5.37
CA VAL A 53 -4.38 20.45 -6.37
C VAL A 53 -4.76 19.18 -7.12
N TYR A 54 -5.18 18.12 -6.39
CA TYR A 54 -5.59 16.88 -7.07
C TYR A 54 -6.85 17.09 -7.92
N GLY A 55 -7.81 17.87 -7.45
CA GLY A 55 -9.01 18.24 -8.21
C GLY A 55 -8.69 18.92 -9.54
N LEU A 56 -7.57 19.68 -9.62
CA LEU A 56 -7.08 20.31 -10.85
C LEU A 56 -6.35 19.32 -11.77
N ILE A 57 -5.38 18.58 -11.23
CA ILE A 57 -4.40 17.82 -12.00
C ILE A 57 -4.83 16.35 -12.15
N GLY A 58 -5.39 15.73 -11.10
CA GLY A 58 -5.72 14.30 -11.04
C GLY A 58 -6.68 13.83 -12.13
N ARG A 59 -6.81 12.52 -12.29
CA ARG A 59 -7.69 11.93 -13.30
C ARG A 59 -8.97 11.31 -12.73
N SER A 60 -8.90 10.71 -11.55
CA SER A 60 -10.05 10.04 -10.95
C SER A 60 -11.15 11.02 -10.59
N ARG A 61 -12.40 10.71 -10.96
CA ARG A 61 -13.57 11.53 -10.62
C ARG A 61 -14.05 11.35 -9.19
N PHE A 62 -13.66 10.25 -8.53
CA PHE A 62 -14.09 9.91 -7.18
C PHE A 62 -13.03 10.15 -6.11
N ALA A 63 -11.76 10.22 -6.51
CA ALA A 63 -10.66 10.31 -5.55
C ALA A 63 -10.73 11.58 -4.70
N ILE A 64 -10.73 11.38 -3.40
CA ILE A 64 -10.57 12.43 -2.39
C ILE A 64 -9.15 12.35 -1.85
N VAL A 65 -8.36 13.37 -2.14
CA VAL A 65 -6.97 13.47 -1.69
C VAL A 65 -6.91 14.32 -0.44
N SER A 66 -6.55 13.68 0.65
CA SER A 66 -6.47 14.27 1.99
C SER A 66 -5.42 13.54 2.81
N ALA A 67 -5.13 13.98 4.03
CA ALA A 67 -4.36 13.17 4.96
C ALA A 67 -5.09 11.84 5.23
N THR A 68 -4.34 10.78 5.44
CA THR A 68 -4.86 9.47 5.85
C THR A 68 -4.31 9.10 7.22
N SER A 69 -5.02 8.23 7.95
CA SER A 69 -4.56 7.75 9.25
C SER A 69 -3.19 7.06 9.17
N SER A 70 -2.94 6.34 8.08
CA SER A 70 -1.68 5.64 7.81
C SER A 70 -0.53 6.61 7.53
N SER A 71 -0.73 7.60 6.65
CA SER A 71 0.30 8.59 6.34
C SER A 71 0.63 9.46 7.55
N ALA A 72 -0.38 9.86 8.33
CA ALA A 72 -0.21 10.61 9.57
C ALA A 72 0.57 9.80 10.63
N ALA A 73 0.26 8.52 10.78
CA ALA A 73 0.94 7.66 11.76
C ALA A 73 2.40 7.39 11.37
N VAL A 74 2.70 7.18 10.08
CA VAL A 74 4.09 7.03 9.60
C VAL A 74 4.86 8.33 9.78
N LEU A 75 4.26 9.49 9.43
CA LEU A 75 4.87 10.80 9.66
C LEU A 75 5.18 11.02 11.14
N GLY A 76 4.20 10.75 12.03
CA GLY A 76 4.36 10.89 13.47
C GLY A 76 5.47 10.00 14.03
N ALA A 77 5.54 8.74 13.59
CA ALA A 77 6.60 7.80 13.98
C ALA A 77 7.98 8.26 13.50
N ALA A 78 8.08 8.69 12.23
CA ALA A 78 9.33 9.18 11.64
C ALA A 78 9.86 10.42 12.35
N THR A 79 8.99 11.43 12.57
CA THR A 79 9.39 12.67 13.25
C THR A 79 9.74 12.46 14.72
N LEU A 80 9.02 11.57 15.41
CA LEU A 80 9.33 11.21 16.80
C LEU A 80 10.69 10.51 16.91
N SER A 81 11.04 9.63 15.97
CA SER A 81 12.32 8.92 15.97
C SER A 81 13.52 9.84 15.75
N LEU A 82 13.34 10.95 14.99
CA LEU A 82 14.42 11.88 14.64
C LEU A 82 14.55 13.06 15.63
N ALA A 83 13.46 13.53 16.19
CA ALA A 83 13.43 14.74 17.02
C ALA A 83 13.05 14.46 18.49
N GLY A 84 12.63 13.24 18.82
CA GLY A 84 12.11 12.96 20.17
C GLY A 84 10.91 13.85 20.48
N HIS A 85 10.98 14.54 21.62
CA HIS A 85 9.91 15.43 22.13
C HIS A 85 10.07 16.91 21.72
N ASP A 86 11.09 17.27 20.91
CA ASP A 86 11.25 18.65 20.42
C ASP A 86 10.16 18.97 19.37
N ALA A 87 9.15 19.72 19.80
CA ALA A 87 7.99 20.06 18.98
C ALA A 87 8.35 20.91 17.75
N ALA A 88 9.31 21.84 17.87
CA ALA A 88 9.72 22.72 16.79
C ALA A 88 10.47 21.92 15.71
N LEU A 89 11.40 21.06 16.12
CA LEU A 89 12.13 20.18 15.21
C LEU A 89 11.19 19.15 14.57
N ARG A 90 10.22 18.60 15.31
CA ARG A 90 9.21 17.70 14.74
C ARG A 90 8.39 18.35 13.64
N ALA A 91 7.96 19.59 13.83
CA ALA A 91 7.21 20.34 12.81
C ALA A 91 8.06 20.60 11.57
N ALA A 92 9.33 21.00 11.73
CA ALA A 92 10.26 21.19 10.61
C ALA A 92 10.53 19.89 9.84
N LEU A 93 10.79 18.79 10.55
CA LEU A 93 11.00 17.47 9.94
C LEU A 93 9.74 16.96 9.23
N ALA A 94 8.55 17.20 9.81
CA ALA A 94 7.28 16.85 9.16
C ALA A 94 7.12 17.57 7.82
N ALA A 95 7.31 18.89 7.80
CA ALA A 95 7.25 19.67 6.57
C ALA A 95 8.29 19.19 5.53
N GLY A 96 9.51 18.90 5.98
CA GLY A 96 10.57 18.34 5.14
C GLY A 96 10.20 16.98 4.54
N LEU A 97 9.66 16.06 5.35
CA LEU A 97 9.22 14.74 4.91
C LEU A 97 8.08 14.82 3.89
N VAL A 98 7.10 15.69 4.11
CA VAL A 98 5.98 15.89 3.18
C VAL A 98 6.47 16.49 1.86
N LEU A 99 7.36 17.49 1.94
CA LEU A 99 7.97 18.11 0.77
C LEU A 99 8.81 17.10 -0.04
N ALA A 100 9.68 16.34 0.64
CA ALA A 100 10.50 15.31 0.00
C ALA A 100 9.63 14.21 -0.64
N THR A 101 8.56 13.78 0.03
CA THR A 101 7.57 12.86 -0.51
C THR A 101 6.94 13.41 -1.80
N GLY A 102 6.56 14.69 -1.80
CA GLY A 102 6.02 15.36 -2.99
C GLY A 102 7.02 15.41 -4.14
N LEU A 103 8.26 15.79 -3.86
CA LEU A 103 9.34 15.81 -4.87
C LEU A 103 9.64 14.41 -5.42
N ALA A 104 9.66 13.40 -4.57
CA ALA A 104 9.86 12.02 -5.00
C ALA A 104 8.72 11.52 -5.90
N PHE A 105 7.46 11.89 -5.61
CA PHE A 105 6.32 11.61 -6.50
C PHE A 105 6.45 12.31 -7.85
N LEU A 106 6.86 13.58 -7.87
CA LEU A 106 7.10 14.31 -9.13
C LEU A 106 8.21 13.65 -9.96
N ALA A 107 9.31 13.26 -9.31
CA ALA A 107 10.41 12.54 -9.96
C ALA A 107 9.95 11.19 -10.51
N ALA A 108 9.20 10.40 -9.72
CA ALA A 108 8.63 9.12 -10.15
C ALA A 108 7.67 9.28 -11.33
N GLY A 109 6.82 10.32 -11.32
CA GLY A 109 5.93 10.66 -12.43
C GLY A 109 6.71 11.03 -13.71
N ALA A 110 7.76 11.86 -13.58
CA ALA A 110 8.64 12.25 -14.69
C ALA A 110 9.39 11.05 -15.29
N ALA A 111 9.85 10.15 -14.44
CA ALA A 111 10.48 8.88 -14.83
C ALA A 111 9.48 7.81 -15.33
N ARG A 112 8.17 8.11 -15.35
CA ARG A 112 7.09 7.19 -15.76
C ARG A 112 7.04 5.89 -14.95
N LEU A 113 7.36 5.98 -13.67
CA LEU A 113 7.43 4.83 -12.75
C LEU A 113 6.06 4.39 -12.20
N GLY A 114 4.95 4.85 -12.75
CA GLY A 114 3.60 4.51 -12.29
C GLY A 114 3.29 3.01 -12.28
N SER A 115 3.97 2.20 -13.10
CA SER A 115 3.85 0.75 -13.08
C SER A 115 4.69 0.08 -11.97
N ILE A 116 5.76 0.72 -11.53
CA ILE A 116 6.71 0.16 -10.54
C ILE A 116 6.16 0.27 -9.11
N CYS A 117 5.29 1.23 -8.86
CA CYS A 117 4.75 1.46 -7.51
C CYS A 117 3.76 0.37 -7.02
N SER A 118 3.54 -0.71 -7.79
CA SER A 118 2.73 -1.87 -7.36
C SER A 118 3.52 -2.93 -6.58
N PHE A 119 4.71 -2.62 -6.08
CA PHE A 119 5.56 -3.57 -5.33
C PHE A 119 5.01 -3.92 -3.93
N ILE A 120 4.15 -3.11 -3.34
CA ILE A 120 3.53 -3.50 -2.08
C ILE A 120 2.37 -4.45 -2.37
N SER A 121 2.53 -5.69 -1.97
CA SER A 121 1.50 -6.71 -2.18
C SER A 121 0.24 -6.41 -1.33
N LYS A 122 -0.94 -6.79 -1.86
CA LYS A 122 -2.20 -6.64 -1.12
C LYS A 122 -2.20 -7.30 0.28
N PRO A 123 -1.58 -8.49 0.48
CA PRO A 123 -1.45 -9.09 1.80
C PRO A 123 -0.72 -8.19 2.80
N VAL A 124 0.39 -7.55 2.39
CA VAL A 124 1.15 -6.61 3.24
C VAL A 124 0.28 -5.42 3.62
N LEU A 125 -0.36 -4.77 2.64
CA LEU A 125 -1.23 -3.62 2.92
C LEU A 125 -2.36 -3.96 3.89
N ARG A 126 -3.00 -5.13 3.73
CA ARG A 126 -4.08 -5.56 4.64
C ARG A 126 -3.58 -5.86 6.05
N GLY A 127 -2.44 -6.57 6.16
CA GLY A 127 -1.81 -6.84 7.45
C GLY A 127 -1.37 -5.55 8.13
N PHE A 128 -0.68 -4.67 7.38
CA PHE A 128 -0.26 -3.35 7.84
C PHE A 128 -1.46 -2.51 8.33
N SER A 129 -2.50 -2.36 7.51
CA SER A 129 -3.68 -1.56 7.88
C SER A 129 -4.38 -2.10 9.13
N PHE A 130 -4.45 -3.43 9.29
CA PHE A 130 -5.02 -4.06 10.49
C PHE A 130 -4.17 -3.77 11.73
N GLY A 131 -2.85 -3.99 11.66
CA GLY A 131 -1.92 -3.69 12.76
C GLY A 131 -1.90 -2.20 13.11
N LEU A 132 -1.94 -1.35 12.08
CA LEU A 132 -2.01 0.10 12.23
C LEU A 132 -3.30 0.54 12.95
N ALA A 133 -4.46 0.00 12.56
CA ALA A 133 -5.72 0.31 13.21
C ALA A 133 -5.69 -0.06 14.70
N LEU A 134 -5.09 -1.22 15.07
CA LEU A 134 -4.88 -1.59 16.47
C LEU A 134 -4.02 -0.57 17.21
N VAL A 135 -2.90 -0.14 16.62
CA VAL A 135 -2.00 0.85 17.22
C VAL A 135 -2.68 2.20 17.36
N ILE A 136 -3.44 2.65 16.34
CA ILE A 136 -4.18 3.92 16.39
C ILE A 136 -5.23 3.86 17.50
N ILE A 137 -6.04 2.82 17.57
CA ILE A 137 -7.06 2.67 18.62
C ILE A 137 -6.39 2.70 19.99
N LEU A 138 -5.31 1.96 20.19
CA LEU A 138 -4.56 1.96 21.45
C LEU A 138 -4.10 3.37 21.82
N LYS A 139 -3.56 4.13 20.86
CA LYS A 139 -3.09 5.52 21.07
C LYS A 139 -4.22 6.53 21.24
N GLN A 140 -5.46 6.22 20.89
CA GLN A 140 -6.63 7.06 21.14
C GLN A 140 -7.28 6.80 22.51
N LEU A 141 -6.99 5.69 23.17
CA LEU A 141 -7.55 5.40 24.50
C LEU A 141 -7.21 6.46 25.57
N PRO A 142 -6.00 7.05 25.60
CA PRO A 142 -5.70 8.16 26.51
C PRO A 142 -6.62 9.37 26.32
N ASN A 143 -6.93 9.73 25.08
CA ASN A 143 -7.84 10.82 24.78
C ASN A 143 -9.28 10.54 25.25
N LEU A 144 -9.67 9.23 25.27
CA LEU A 144 -10.96 8.82 25.86
C LEU A 144 -10.96 8.89 27.38
N THR A 145 -9.80 8.77 28.03
CA THR A 145 -9.67 8.65 29.48
C THR A 145 -9.02 9.88 30.12
N SER A 146 -8.64 10.89 29.31
CA SER A 146 -7.87 12.08 29.72
C SER A 146 -6.63 11.69 30.54
N THR A 147 -5.84 10.71 30.03
CA THR A 147 -4.59 10.24 30.63
C THR A 147 -3.43 10.43 29.66
N HIS A 148 -2.18 10.45 30.16
CA HIS A 148 -1.00 10.73 29.34
C HIS A 148 0.10 9.69 29.56
N PRO A 149 -0.05 8.43 29.04
CA PRO A 149 1.00 7.42 29.11
C PRO A 149 2.17 7.80 28.19
N ASP A 150 3.41 7.59 28.66
CA ASP A 150 4.64 8.04 28.00
C ASP A 150 5.54 6.89 27.50
N ALA A 151 4.98 5.72 27.22
CA ALA A 151 5.76 4.59 26.74
C ALA A 151 5.96 4.61 25.23
N GLY A 152 7.19 4.35 24.75
CA GLY A 152 7.54 4.36 23.33
C GLY A 152 7.06 3.13 22.54
N THR A 153 6.76 2.01 23.21
CA THR A 153 6.33 0.75 22.56
C THR A 153 4.84 0.49 22.80
N ALA A 154 4.16 -0.12 21.82
CA ALA A 154 2.73 -0.41 21.97
C ALA A 154 2.38 -1.32 23.17
N PRO A 155 3.15 -2.40 23.49
CA PRO A 155 2.91 -3.17 24.70
C PRO A 155 3.15 -2.40 26.00
N GLY A 156 4.23 -1.60 26.07
CA GLY A 156 4.52 -0.76 27.23
C GLY A 156 3.46 0.31 27.44
N PHE A 157 2.97 0.91 26.35
CA PHE A 157 1.89 1.89 26.37
C PHE A 157 0.57 1.28 26.88
N ALA A 158 0.22 0.09 26.38
CA ALA A 158 -0.96 -0.63 26.87
C ALA A 158 -0.86 -0.96 28.36
N TRP A 159 0.33 -1.36 28.82
CA TRP A 159 0.57 -1.64 30.24
C TRP A 159 0.42 -0.37 31.11
N GLN A 160 1.03 0.75 30.71
CA GLN A 160 0.92 2.01 31.46
C GLN A 160 -0.53 2.50 31.52
N LEU A 161 -1.28 2.37 30.41
CA LEU A 161 -2.68 2.74 30.34
C LEU A 161 -3.52 1.91 31.35
N LEU A 162 -3.29 0.59 31.40
CA LEU A 162 -3.99 -0.31 32.33
C LEU A 162 -3.57 -0.06 33.79
N ALA A 163 -2.29 0.19 34.04
CA ALA A 163 -1.80 0.54 35.38
C ALA A 163 -2.36 1.89 35.86
N GLY A 164 -2.67 2.80 34.93
CA GLY A 164 -3.30 4.10 35.19
C GLY A 164 -4.81 4.09 35.37
N LEU A 165 -5.49 2.93 35.40
CA LEU A 165 -6.94 2.79 35.59
C LEU A 165 -7.54 3.68 36.71
N PRO A 166 -6.90 3.81 37.90
CA PRO A 166 -7.42 4.69 38.97
C PRO A 166 -7.43 6.20 38.61
N GLN A 167 -6.64 6.58 37.61
CA GLN A 167 -6.50 7.98 37.18
C GLN A 167 -7.41 8.31 35.98
N TRP A 168 -8.18 7.35 35.47
CA TRP A 168 -9.06 7.56 34.34
C TRP A 168 -10.17 8.53 34.65
N ASN A 169 -10.39 9.48 33.75
CA ASN A 169 -11.55 10.38 33.84
C ASN A 169 -12.80 9.67 33.29
N TRP A 170 -13.62 9.17 34.21
CA TRP A 170 -14.84 8.41 33.86
C TRP A 170 -15.87 9.27 33.10
N SER A 171 -15.90 10.61 33.33
CA SER A 171 -16.76 11.52 32.58
C SER A 171 -16.32 11.63 31.12
N ALA A 172 -15.00 11.70 30.86
CA ALA A 172 -14.42 11.70 29.53
C ALA A 172 -14.73 10.39 28.83
N LEU A 173 -14.48 9.26 29.48
CA LEU A 173 -14.75 7.93 28.95
C LEU A 173 -16.24 7.74 28.60
N ALA A 174 -17.16 8.14 29.48
CA ALA A 174 -18.59 8.07 29.23
C ALA A 174 -19.01 8.88 28.00
N LEU A 175 -18.49 10.12 27.85
CA LEU A 175 -18.74 10.96 26.70
C LEU A 175 -18.20 10.34 25.41
N GLY A 176 -16.98 9.81 25.43
CA GLY A 176 -16.36 9.16 24.28
C GLY A 176 -17.09 7.87 23.84
N LEU A 177 -17.49 7.04 24.81
CA LEU A 177 -18.29 5.82 24.52
C LEU A 177 -19.67 6.18 23.96
N ALA A 178 -20.34 7.21 24.52
CA ALA A 178 -21.61 7.71 23.98
C ALA A 178 -21.44 8.19 22.54
N ALA A 179 -20.36 8.92 22.24
CA ALA A 179 -20.03 9.34 20.89
C ALA A 179 -19.78 8.16 19.93
N LEU A 180 -19.05 7.12 20.36
CA LEU A 180 -18.83 5.89 19.57
C LEU A 180 -20.15 5.17 19.26
N VAL A 181 -21.04 5.05 20.23
CA VAL A 181 -22.36 4.45 20.02
C VAL A 181 -23.18 5.28 19.05
N ALA A 182 -23.21 6.61 19.22
CA ALA A 182 -23.91 7.52 18.32
C ALA A 182 -23.38 7.43 16.87
N LEU A 183 -22.06 7.41 16.67
CA LEU A 183 -21.43 7.21 15.36
C LEU A 183 -21.85 5.89 14.73
N LYS A 184 -21.84 4.80 15.49
CA LYS A 184 -22.23 3.47 15.00
C LYS A 184 -23.71 3.40 14.62
N LEU A 185 -24.58 4.11 15.32
CA LEU A 185 -26.00 4.22 14.99
C LEU A 185 -26.21 5.07 13.73
N LEU A 186 -25.57 6.24 13.67
CA LEU A 186 -25.66 7.15 12.52
C LEU A 186 -25.03 6.59 11.25
N ALA A 187 -24.06 5.68 11.35
CA ALA A 187 -23.50 4.96 10.21
C ALA A 187 -24.56 4.15 9.42
N ARG A 188 -25.71 3.86 10.02
CA ARG A 188 -26.88 3.23 9.34
C ARG A 188 -27.66 4.23 8.48
N LEU A 189 -27.38 5.51 8.60
CA LEU A 189 -28.06 6.60 7.88
C LEU A 189 -27.03 7.35 7.01
N PRO A 190 -26.63 6.78 5.87
CA PRO A 190 -25.48 7.28 5.07
C PRO A 190 -25.69 8.70 4.50
N LYS A 191 -26.91 9.20 4.49
CA LYS A 191 -27.23 10.57 4.04
C LYS A 191 -26.93 11.65 5.08
N LEU A 192 -26.66 11.27 6.34
CA LEU A 192 -26.39 12.22 7.41
C LEU A 192 -24.88 12.34 7.65
N PRO A 193 -24.36 13.56 7.85
CA PRO A 193 -22.96 13.78 8.23
C PRO A 193 -22.74 13.40 9.71
N GLY A 194 -22.73 12.08 10.00
CA GLY A 194 -22.75 11.54 11.37
C GLY A 194 -21.64 12.08 12.25
N ALA A 195 -20.41 12.23 11.73
CA ALA A 195 -19.29 12.77 12.51
C ALA A 195 -19.54 14.22 12.97
N LEU A 196 -20.04 15.10 12.08
CA LEU A 196 -20.37 16.48 12.44
C LEU A 196 -21.48 16.54 13.49
N LEU A 197 -22.52 15.74 13.34
CA LEU A 197 -23.63 15.71 14.30
C LEU A 197 -23.15 15.24 15.69
N VAL A 198 -22.29 14.23 15.74
CA VAL A 198 -21.73 13.74 17.00
C VAL A 198 -20.80 14.76 17.64
N ILE A 199 -19.99 15.46 16.86
CA ILE A 199 -19.14 16.54 17.37
C ILE A 199 -19.99 17.68 17.93
N ALA A 200 -20.99 18.17 17.18
CA ALA A 200 -21.88 19.23 17.63
C ALA A 200 -22.64 18.82 18.92
N ALA A 201 -23.17 17.60 18.97
CA ALA A 201 -23.82 17.07 20.17
C ALA A 201 -22.83 16.91 21.34
N GLY A 202 -21.60 16.50 21.08
CA GLY A 202 -20.54 16.37 22.08
C GLY A 202 -20.12 17.70 22.68
N ILE A 203 -19.98 18.76 21.85
CA ILE A 203 -19.73 20.15 22.32
C ILE A 203 -20.89 20.63 23.20
N ALA A 204 -22.13 20.47 22.72
CA ALA A 204 -23.32 20.88 23.47
C ALA A 204 -23.43 20.13 24.82
N ALA A 205 -23.20 18.82 24.84
CA ALA A 205 -23.21 18.00 26.04
C ALA A 205 -22.10 18.43 27.03
N ALA A 206 -20.88 18.65 26.53
CA ALA A 206 -19.76 19.07 27.37
C ALA A 206 -20.00 20.42 28.03
N GLN A 207 -20.62 21.35 27.30
CA GLN A 207 -20.99 22.67 27.85
C GLN A 207 -22.16 22.58 28.83
N ALA A 208 -23.25 21.91 28.45
CA ALA A 208 -24.44 21.79 29.29
C ALA A 208 -24.18 21.07 30.62
N LEU A 209 -23.28 20.07 30.62
CA LEU A 209 -22.92 19.28 31.81
C LEU A 209 -21.70 19.82 32.56
N GLY A 210 -21.08 20.91 32.07
CA GLY A 210 -19.88 21.51 32.68
C GLY A 210 -18.70 20.56 32.74
N LEU A 211 -18.50 19.73 31.72
CA LEU A 211 -17.50 18.63 31.73
C LEU A 211 -16.06 19.15 31.75
N GLY A 212 -15.81 20.37 31.26
CA GLY A 212 -14.52 21.04 31.40
C GLY A 212 -14.06 21.18 32.84
N ALA A 213 -14.99 21.58 33.76
CA ALA A 213 -14.72 21.64 35.18
C ALA A 213 -14.46 20.27 35.83
N ARG A 214 -14.84 19.18 35.14
CA ARG A 214 -14.57 17.79 35.55
C ARG A 214 -13.32 17.20 34.88
N GLY A 215 -12.48 18.05 34.27
CA GLY A 215 -11.21 17.62 33.65
C GLY A 215 -11.32 16.96 32.28
N VAL A 216 -12.45 17.18 31.56
CA VAL A 216 -12.53 16.74 30.14
C VAL A 216 -11.82 17.77 29.28
N GLU A 217 -10.77 17.31 28.59
CA GLU A 217 -9.95 18.16 27.73
C GLU A 217 -10.67 18.47 26.40
N VAL A 218 -10.37 19.65 25.84
CA VAL A 218 -10.83 20.07 24.50
C VAL A 218 -9.68 20.21 23.53
N VAL A 219 -9.96 20.30 22.22
CA VAL A 219 -8.94 20.50 21.18
C VAL A 219 -8.09 21.74 21.44
N GLY A 220 -8.69 22.81 21.98
CA GLY A 220 -8.02 24.06 22.28
C GLY A 220 -7.83 24.96 21.06
N ARG A 221 -7.05 26.04 21.22
CA ARG A 221 -6.85 27.05 20.18
C ARG A 221 -6.24 26.47 18.91
N ILE A 222 -6.83 26.79 17.77
CA ILE A 222 -6.35 26.49 16.44
C ILE A 222 -5.86 27.77 15.79
N ASP A 223 -4.57 27.95 15.69
CA ASP A 223 -3.97 29.14 15.10
C ASP A 223 -3.85 28.95 13.58
N LEU A 224 -4.80 29.51 12.84
CA LEU A 224 -4.82 29.44 11.36
C LEU A 224 -3.99 30.58 10.73
N THR A 225 -2.93 31.02 11.37
CA THR A 225 -1.99 31.91 10.70
C THR A 225 -1.34 31.16 9.55
N LEU A 226 -1.76 31.49 8.32
CA LEU A 226 -1.10 31.04 7.11
C LEU A 226 0.30 31.63 7.09
N SER A 227 1.27 30.84 7.53
CA SER A 227 2.67 31.18 7.29
C SER A 227 2.92 31.22 5.79
N ALA A 228 3.73 32.18 5.31
CA ALA A 228 4.16 32.18 3.93
C ALA A 228 4.81 30.81 3.62
N PRO A 229 4.60 30.25 2.42
CA PRO A 229 5.24 29.02 2.01
C PRO A 229 6.74 29.11 2.25
N SER A 230 7.28 28.19 3.03
CA SER A 230 8.69 28.24 3.43
C SER A 230 9.34 26.87 3.41
N LEU A 231 10.63 26.84 3.12
CA LEU A 231 11.42 25.62 3.24
C LEU A 231 11.76 25.40 4.72
N PRO A 232 11.63 24.16 5.23
CA PRO A 232 11.98 23.86 6.61
C PRO A 232 13.49 24.03 6.82
N ALA A 233 13.86 24.68 7.93
CA ALA A 233 15.24 24.87 8.33
C ALA A 233 15.82 23.57 8.92
N LEU A 234 16.38 22.73 8.09
CA LEU A 234 16.96 21.44 8.44
C LEU A 234 18.45 21.41 8.07
N SER A 235 19.25 20.75 8.90
CA SER A 235 20.65 20.46 8.62
C SER A 235 20.79 19.45 7.47
N GLN A 236 21.99 19.36 6.88
CA GLN A 236 22.26 18.41 5.79
C GLN A 236 22.00 16.94 6.22
N GLY A 237 22.41 16.56 7.44
CA GLY A 237 22.15 15.22 7.98
C GLY A 237 20.64 14.93 8.13
N GLN A 238 19.87 15.92 8.58
CA GLN A 238 18.41 15.79 8.69
C GLN A 238 17.75 15.65 7.32
N TRP A 239 18.22 16.37 6.29
CA TRP A 239 17.72 16.21 4.93
C TRP A 239 18.00 14.82 4.34
N ILE A 240 19.15 14.20 4.67
CA ILE A 240 19.43 12.81 4.26
C ILE A 240 18.42 11.86 4.91
N SER A 241 18.22 11.95 6.22
CA SER A 241 17.24 11.13 6.93
C SER A 241 15.80 11.36 6.42
N VAL A 242 15.44 12.61 6.11
CA VAL A 242 14.16 12.96 5.48
C VAL A 242 14.01 12.30 4.12
N ALA A 243 15.04 12.33 3.26
CA ALA A 243 15.00 11.69 1.96
C ALA A 243 14.81 10.17 2.06
N GLU A 244 15.54 9.51 2.96
CA GLU A 244 15.40 8.06 3.20
C GLU A 244 13.98 7.69 3.67
N LEU A 245 13.46 8.40 4.67
CA LEU A 245 12.14 8.11 5.24
C LEU A 245 10.99 8.52 4.32
N SER A 246 11.20 9.50 3.43
CA SER A 246 10.20 9.90 2.44
C SER A 246 9.86 8.79 1.46
N LEU A 247 10.80 7.88 1.16
CA LEU A 247 10.56 6.72 0.29
C LEU A 247 9.49 5.78 0.87
N ALA A 248 9.49 5.58 2.19
CA ALA A 248 8.45 4.78 2.85
C ALA A 248 7.07 5.44 2.75
N LEU A 249 7.00 6.78 2.91
CA LEU A 249 5.76 7.53 2.71
C LEU A 249 5.29 7.47 1.26
N VAL A 250 6.19 7.61 0.27
CA VAL A 250 5.87 7.48 -1.15
C VAL A 250 5.24 6.14 -1.44
N LEU A 251 5.87 5.05 -1.02
CA LEU A 251 5.38 3.68 -1.25
C LEU A 251 4.01 3.47 -0.60
N LEU A 252 3.84 3.91 0.65
CA LEU A 252 2.59 3.75 1.37
C LEU A 252 1.46 4.56 0.73
N VAL A 253 1.67 5.88 0.58
CA VAL A 253 0.66 6.81 0.07
C VAL A 253 0.25 6.44 -1.34
N PHE A 254 1.22 6.05 -2.20
CA PHE A 254 0.90 5.63 -3.56
C PHE A 254 0.11 4.32 -3.59
N ALA A 255 0.54 3.30 -2.84
CA ALA A 255 -0.12 2.00 -2.84
C ALA A 255 -1.58 2.09 -2.36
N GLU A 256 -1.84 2.86 -1.29
CA GLU A 256 -3.20 3.11 -0.80
C GLU A 256 -4.03 3.91 -1.83
N SER A 257 -3.47 5.00 -2.33
CA SER A 257 -4.15 5.91 -3.26
C SER A 257 -4.47 5.24 -4.58
N TYR A 258 -3.49 4.56 -5.17
CA TYR A 258 -3.68 3.86 -6.43
C TYR A 258 -4.64 2.67 -6.28
N GLY A 259 -4.59 1.99 -5.13
CA GLY A 259 -5.54 0.94 -4.77
C GLY A 259 -7.00 1.45 -4.73
N ALA A 260 -7.23 2.61 -4.12
CA ALA A 260 -8.54 3.26 -4.05
C ALA A 260 -9.02 3.70 -5.44
N ILE A 261 -8.19 4.43 -6.19
CA ILE A 261 -8.49 4.91 -7.54
C ILE A 261 -8.81 3.75 -8.48
N ARG A 262 -7.96 2.71 -8.51
CA ARG A 262 -8.15 1.54 -9.37
C ARG A 262 -9.43 0.77 -9.03
N THR A 263 -9.77 0.66 -7.76
CA THR A 263 -10.99 -0.03 -7.33
C THR A 263 -12.24 0.70 -7.86
N MET A 264 -12.27 2.02 -7.75
CA MET A 264 -13.39 2.82 -8.27
C MET A 264 -13.42 2.82 -9.81
N ALA A 265 -12.26 2.92 -10.44
CA ALA A 265 -12.15 2.86 -11.89
C ALA A 265 -12.67 1.54 -12.46
N LEU A 266 -12.32 0.40 -11.84
CA LEU A 266 -12.84 -0.92 -12.25
C LEU A 266 -14.35 -1.04 -12.04
N LYS A 267 -14.89 -0.45 -10.97
CA LYS A 267 -16.34 -0.47 -10.68
C LYS A 267 -17.15 0.31 -11.71
N HIS A 268 -16.60 1.42 -12.21
CA HIS A 268 -17.28 2.35 -13.10
C HIS A 268 -16.80 2.34 -14.56
N GLY A 269 -15.84 1.48 -14.90
CA GLY A 269 -15.27 1.42 -16.25
C GLY A 269 -14.37 2.60 -16.63
N ASP A 270 -13.89 3.37 -15.65
CA ASP A 270 -13.03 4.53 -15.87
C ASP A 270 -11.59 4.14 -16.22
N GLY A 271 -10.91 4.93 -17.04
CA GLY A 271 -9.49 4.78 -17.29
C GLY A 271 -8.64 5.36 -16.15
N VAL A 272 -7.58 4.67 -15.78
CA VAL A 272 -6.55 5.16 -14.83
C VAL A 272 -5.31 5.62 -15.57
N ASP A 273 -4.67 6.66 -15.05
CA ASP A 273 -3.35 7.14 -15.52
C ASP A 273 -2.42 7.30 -14.32
N PRO A 274 -1.67 6.23 -13.97
CA PRO A 274 -0.82 6.24 -12.80
C PRO A 274 0.23 7.33 -12.78
N ASN A 275 0.78 7.70 -13.95
CA ASN A 275 1.81 8.74 -14.03
C ASN A 275 1.22 10.13 -13.77
N ARG A 276 0.04 10.40 -14.31
CA ARG A 276 -0.67 11.65 -14.04
C ARG A 276 -1.07 11.77 -12.57
N ASP A 277 -1.50 10.67 -11.96
CA ASP A 277 -1.84 10.65 -10.54
C ASP A 277 -0.58 10.85 -9.67
N LEU A 278 0.59 10.30 -10.05
CA LEU A 278 1.87 10.59 -9.40
C LEU A 278 2.20 12.08 -9.42
N PHE A 279 2.04 12.76 -10.57
CA PHE A 279 2.20 14.21 -10.65
C PHE A 279 1.22 14.97 -9.75
N ALA A 280 -0.04 14.54 -9.72
CA ALA A 280 -1.07 15.18 -8.90
C ALA A 280 -0.77 15.00 -7.39
N PHE A 281 -0.37 13.79 -6.95
CA PHE A 281 0.07 13.55 -5.58
C PHE A 281 1.35 14.33 -5.26
N GLY A 282 2.28 14.39 -6.21
CA GLY A 282 3.52 15.15 -6.07
C GLY A 282 3.24 16.63 -5.81
N ALA A 283 2.47 17.27 -6.68
CA ALA A 283 2.11 18.67 -6.54
C ALA A 283 1.32 18.95 -5.25
N SER A 284 0.37 18.05 -4.87
CA SER A 284 -0.39 18.16 -3.64
C SER A 284 0.50 18.10 -2.40
N ASN A 285 1.46 17.15 -2.36
CA ASN A 285 2.37 17.00 -1.23
C ASN A 285 3.43 18.11 -1.18
N VAL A 286 3.93 18.60 -2.33
CA VAL A 286 4.82 19.77 -2.36
C VAL A 286 4.12 20.98 -1.75
N LEU A 287 2.89 21.28 -2.20
CA LEU A 287 2.12 22.39 -1.62
C LEU A 287 1.87 22.16 -0.13
N SER A 288 1.41 20.96 0.26
CA SER A 288 1.17 20.62 1.66
C SER A 288 2.42 20.80 2.52
N GLY A 289 3.58 20.32 2.07
CA GLY A 289 4.86 20.48 2.78
C GLY A 289 5.28 21.95 2.94
N LEU A 290 5.13 22.77 1.88
CA LEU A 290 5.46 24.18 1.91
C LEU A 290 4.58 25.00 2.86
N ILE A 291 3.34 24.60 3.08
CA ILE A 291 2.40 25.23 4.02
C ILE A 291 2.31 24.48 5.35
N HIS A 292 3.26 23.59 5.65
CA HIS A 292 3.37 22.81 6.90
C HIS A 292 2.17 21.88 7.16
N GLY A 293 1.59 21.32 6.09
CA GLY A 293 0.52 20.33 6.16
C GLY A 293 1.02 18.88 6.35
N LEU A 294 0.08 17.95 6.43
CA LEU A 294 0.31 16.51 6.49
C LEU A 294 0.55 15.91 5.09
N PRO A 295 1.11 14.69 4.97
CA PRO A 295 1.15 13.96 3.72
C PRO A 295 -0.28 13.64 3.24
N VAL A 296 -0.54 13.84 1.95
CA VAL A 296 -1.86 13.65 1.37
C VAL A 296 -1.85 12.58 0.28
N GLY A 297 -2.94 11.82 0.24
CA GLY A 297 -3.18 10.78 -0.75
C GLY A 297 -4.67 10.46 -0.86
N ALA A 298 -5.05 9.66 -1.85
CA ALA A 298 -6.43 9.24 -2.03
C ALA A 298 -6.77 8.12 -1.03
N GLY A 299 -7.34 8.48 0.12
CA GLY A 299 -7.80 7.52 1.11
C GLY A 299 -8.94 6.65 0.57
N PHE A 300 -8.89 5.33 0.82
CA PHE A 300 -9.93 4.40 0.36
C PHE A 300 -11.30 4.76 0.93
N SER A 301 -11.37 5.04 2.23
CA SER A 301 -12.63 5.38 2.92
C SER A 301 -13.26 6.67 2.37
N ALA A 302 -12.46 7.74 2.26
CA ALA A 302 -12.92 9.03 1.74
C ALA A 302 -13.36 8.92 0.28
N THR A 303 -12.59 8.20 -0.56
CA THR A 303 -12.91 7.97 -1.97
C THR A 303 -14.20 7.16 -2.13
N ALA A 304 -14.39 6.10 -1.32
CA ALA A 304 -15.61 5.30 -1.32
C ALA A 304 -16.82 6.09 -0.79
N ALA A 305 -16.62 6.92 0.24
CA ALA A 305 -17.67 7.78 0.78
C ALA A 305 -18.13 8.84 -0.24
N ASN A 306 -17.20 9.42 -1.00
CA ASN A 306 -17.52 10.37 -2.07
C ASN A 306 -18.35 9.73 -3.19
N GLU A 307 -17.95 8.52 -3.61
CA GLU A 307 -18.71 7.72 -4.57
C GLU A 307 -20.12 7.39 -4.04
N ALA A 308 -20.20 6.90 -2.79
CA ALA A 308 -21.48 6.56 -2.15
C ALA A 308 -22.39 7.79 -1.93
N ALA A 309 -21.81 8.98 -1.75
CA ALA A 309 -22.55 10.24 -1.66
C ALA A 309 -23.08 10.72 -3.03
N GLY A 310 -22.76 10.01 -4.12
CA GLY A 310 -23.26 10.28 -5.46
C GLY A 310 -22.39 11.26 -6.26
N ALA A 311 -21.10 11.39 -5.95
CA ALA A 311 -20.20 12.20 -6.75
C ALA A 311 -20.17 11.70 -8.21
N THR A 312 -20.22 12.64 -9.16
CA THR A 312 -20.17 12.36 -10.59
C THR A 312 -18.90 12.90 -11.25
N SER A 313 -18.23 13.83 -10.61
CA SER A 313 -17.02 14.45 -11.13
C SER A 313 -16.07 14.92 -10.01
N ARG A 314 -14.86 15.31 -10.41
CA ARG A 314 -13.84 15.91 -9.50
C ARG A 314 -14.30 17.20 -8.82
N LYS A 315 -15.39 17.82 -9.29
CA LYS A 315 -15.96 19.03 -8.69
C LYS A 315 -16.41 18.79 -7.25
N SER A 316 -16.81 17.56 -6.89
CA SER A 316 -17.15 17.20 -5.51
C SER A 316 -16.00 17.48 -4.54
N ALA A 317 -14.73 17.18 -4.91
CA ALA A 317 -13.55 17.49 -4.11
C ALA A 317 -13.33 19.00 -3.94
N TRP A 318 -13.53 19.77 -5.00
CA TRP A 318 -13.44 21.24 -4.94
C TRP A 318 -14.53 21.85 -4.05
N ILE A 319 -15.74 21.38 -4.20
CA ILE A 319 -16.87 21.81 -3.37
C ILE A 319 -16.59 21.45 -1.90
N ALA A 320 -16.08 20.24 -1.64
CA ALA A 320 -15.67 19.86 -0.28
C ALA A 320 -14.62 20.83 0.29
N GLY A 321 -13.59 21.19 -0.49
CA GLY A 321 -12.59 22.16 -0.10
C GLY A 321 -13.15 23.54 0.21
N LEU A 322 -14.08 24.05 -0.61
CA LEU A 322 -14.75 25.33 -0.37
C LEU A 322 -15.65 25.29 0.88
N VAL A 323 -16.38 24.21 1.07
CA VAL A 323 -17.23 24.03 2.27
C VAL A 323 -16.38 23.90 3.52
N VAL A 324 -15.27 23.16 3.47
CA VAL A 324 -14.30 23.11 4.59
C VAL A 324 -13.76 24.50 4.90
N LEU A 325 -13.41 25.29 3.88
CA LEU A 325 -12.96 26.67 4.08
C LEU A 325 -14.03 27.50 4.79
N ALA A 326 -15.28 27.42 4.33
CA ALA A 326 -16.38 28.13 4.97
C ALA A 326 -16.60 27.67 6.43
N LEU A 327 -16.57 26.35 6.68
CA LEU A 327 -16.69 25.82 8.06
C LEU A 327 -15.55 26.30 8.94
N VAL A 328 -14.33 26.30 8.46
CA VAL A 328 -13.16 26.77 9.22
C VAL A 328 -13.28 28.26 9.52
N LEU A 329 -13.64 29.09 8.54
CA LEU A 329 -13.77 30.54 8.76
C LEU A 329 -14.95 30.91 9.67
N LEU A 330 -16.04 30.15 9.61
CA LEU A 330 -17.27 30.47 10.34
C LEU A 330 -17.40 29.75 11.68
N CYS A 331 -16.87 28.53 11.77
CA CYS A 331 -17.08 27.63 12.92
C CYS A 331 -15.82 27.34 13.73
N LEU A 332 -14.69 28.02 13.46
CA LEU A 332 -13.43 27.78 14.17
C LEU A 332 -13.57 27.77 15.69
N PRO A 333 -14.26 28.77 16.34
CA PRO A 333 -14.42 28.77 17.79
C PRO A 333 -15.17 27.54 18.32
N TRP A 334 -16.06 26.95 17.50
CA TRP A 334 -16.79 25.73 17.84
C TRP A 334 -15.92 24.51 17.75
N ILE A 335 -15.02 24.46 16.73
CA ILE A 335 -14.07 23.37 16.55
C ILE A 335 -13.09 23.32 17.72
N GLU A 336 -12.62 24.46 18.21
CA GLU A 336 -11.75 24.58 19.39
C GLU A 336 -12.37 24.01 20.68
N LEU A 337 -13.69 24.08 20.79
CA LEU A 337 -14.45 23.54 21.92
C LEU A 337 -14.72 22.03 21.84
N THR A 338 -14.30 21.37 20.78
CA THR A 338 -14.53 19.92 20.59
C THR A 338 -13.84 19.13 21.71
N PRO A 339 -14.59 18.31 22.49
CA PRO A 339 -13.98 17.48 23.52
C PRO A 339 -13.06 16.42 22.90
N GLN A 340 -11.87 16.24 23.45
CA GLN A 340 -10.89 15.21 23.01
C GLN A 340 -11.49 13.80 22.97
N PRO A 341 -12.31 13.35 23.95
CA PRO A 341 -12.96 12.04 23.90
C PRO A 341 -13.88 11.84 22.69
N VAL A 342 -14.57 12.90 22.25
CA VAL A 342 -15.44 12.85 21.06
C VAL A 342 -14.60 12.72 19.80
N LEU A 343 -13.50 13.46 19.71
CA LEU A 343 -12.59 13.36 18.58
C LEU A 343 -11.91 11.98 18.52
N ALA A 344 -11.47 11.45 19.67
CA ALA A 344 -10.95 10.08 19.77
C ALA A 344 -11.99 9.03 19.30
N ALA A 345 -13.25 9.23 19.66
CA ALA A 345 -14.34 8.36 19.19
C ALA A 345 -14.50 8.40 17.66
N VAL A 346 -14.41 9.58 17.04
CA VAL A 346 -14.44 9.74 15.59
C VAL A 346 -13.28 8.99 14.93
N VAL A 347 -12.05 9.12 15.45
CA VAL A 347 -10.87 8.40 14.94
C VAL A 347 -11.03 6.89 15.06
N ILE A 348 -11.43 6.41 16.25
CA ILE A 348 -11.64 4.98 16.50
C ILE A 348 -12.70 4.43 15.54
N HIS A 349 -13.81 5.16 15.37
CA HIS A 349 -14.86 4.76 14.41
C HIS A 349 -14.32 4.70 12.97
N ALA A 350 -13.58 5.71 12.53
CA ALA A 350 -13.02 5.81 11.18
C ALA A 350 -12.07 4.64 10.86
N VAL A 351 -11.23 4.20 11.82
CA VAL A 351 -10.28 3.11 11.58
C VAL A 351 -10.85 1.72 11.90
N SER A 352 -11.97 1.64 12.62
CA SER A 352 -12.54 0.36 13.10
C SER A 352 -12.94 -0.59 11.96
N HIS A 353 -13.33 -0.06 10.79
CA HIS A 353 -13.70 -0.88 9.64
C HIS A 353 -12.50 -1.67 9.06
N THR A 354 -11.26 -1.22 9.29
CA THR A 354 -10.04 -1.93 8.87
C THR A 354 -9.71 -3.13 9.75
N LEU A 355 -10.31 -3.24 10.94
CA LEU A 355 -10.18 -4.39 11.84
C LEU A 355 -11.00 -5.61 11.41
N SER A 356 -11.51 -5.64 10.18
CA SER A 356 -12.31 -6.77 9.70
C SER A 356 -11.44 -8.01 9.45
N LEU A 357 -11.60 -9.04 10.28
CA LEU A 357 -10.99 -10.35 10.09
C LEU A 357 -11.45 -11.04 8.80
N SER A 358 -12.61 -10.65 8.26
CA SER A 358 -13.10 -11.17 6.98
C SER A 358 -12.17 -10.85 5.82
N ALA A 359 -11.40 -9.75 5.91
CA ALA A 359 -10.40 -9.38 4.93
C ALA A 359 -9.24 -10.39 4.82
N PHE A 360 -9.00 -11.21 5.86
CA PHE A 360 -7.96 -12.24 5.88
C PHE A 360 -8.45 -13.60 5.36
N ARG A 361 -9.76 -13.87 5.43
CA ARG A 361 -10.35 -15.15 5.03
C ARG A 361 -9.86 -15.69 3.68
N PRO A 362 -9.76 -14.89 2.60
CA PRO A 362 -9.29 -15.39 1.31
C PRO A 362 -7.89 -15.99 1.37
N TYR A 363 -6.94 -15.35 2.09
CA TYR A 363 -5.56 -15.83 2.20
C TYR A 363 -5.44 -17.15 2.95
N PHE A 364 -6.30 -17.35 3.97
CA PHE A 364 -6.36 -18.60 4.71
C PHE A 364 -7.08 -19.69 3.92
N ALA A 365 -8.15 -19.37 3.19
CA ALA A 365 -8.87 -20.30 2.32
C ALA A 365 -7.99 -20.79 1.16
N TRP A 366 -7.29 -19.88 0.49
CA TRP A 366 -6.37 -20.23 -0.60
C TRP A 366 -5.04 -20.80 -0.14
N ARG A 367 -4.76 -20.75 1.17
CA ARG A 367 -3.47 -21.12 1.78
C ARG A 367 -2.27 -20.39 1.17
N ARG A 368 -2.52 -19.21 0.57
CA ARG A 368 -1.51 -18.35 -0.05
C ARG A 368 -1.36 -17.07 0.75
N ASP A 369 -0.13 -16.62 0.93
CA ASP A 369 0.24 -15.35 1.59
C ASP A 369 -0.28 -15.16 3.04
N ARG A 370 -0.82 -16.23 3.67
CA ARG A 370 -1.33 -16.19 5.05
C ARG A 370 -0.27 -15.77 6.05
N PHE A 371 0.98 -16.19 5.86
CA PHE A 371 2.10 -15.80 6.70
C PHE A 371 2.42 -14.30 6.53
N VAL A 372 2.44 -13.80 5.29
CA VAL A 372 2.74 -12.39 4.99
C VAL A 372 1.74 -11.44 5.66
N VAL A 373 0.44 -11.73 5.55
CA VAL A 373 -0.60 -10.86 6.11
C VAL A 373 -0.54 -10.82 7.63
N VAL A 374 -0.27 -11.95 8.30
CA VAL A 374 -0.14 -12.02 9.76
C VAL A 374 1.17 -11.37 10.21
N ALA A 375 2.29 -11.70 9.53
CA ALA A 375 3.59 -11.13 9.86
C ALA A 375 3.61 -9.61 9.73
N ALA A 376 2.98 -9.04 8.69
CA ALA A 376 2.86 -7.60 8.53
C ALA A 376 2.05 -6.96 9.67
N ALA A 377 0.93 -7.58 10.09
CA ALA A 377 0.14 -7.06 11.20
C ALA A 377 0.92 -7.10 12.53
N VAL A 378 1.58 -8.22 12.82
CA VAL A 378 2.40 -8.39 14.03
C VAL A 378 3.60 -7.44 14.02
N ALA A 379 4.27 -7.27 12.87
CA ALA A 379 5.41 -6.37 12.75
C ALA A 379 5.04 -4.93 13.09
N VAL A 380 3.87 -4.44 12.66
CA VAL A 380 3.40 -3.07 12.99
C VAL A 380 3.19 -2.91 14.50
N VAL A 381 2.60 -3.89 15.16
CA VAL A 381 2.34 -3.82 16.61
C VAL A 381 3.64 -3.95 17.41
N ALA A 382 4.55 -4.83 16.98
CA ALA A 382 5.79 -5.14 17.72
C ALA A 382 6.91 -4.12 17.48
N LEU A 383 7.11 -3.70 16.21
CA LEU A 383 8.23 -2.84 15.78
C LEU A 383 7.81 -1.37 15.62
N GLY A 384 6.52 -1.08 15.77
CA GLY A 384 5.95 0.23 15.45
C GLY A 384 5.58 0.39 13.98
N VAL A 385 4.91 1.51 13.66
CA VAL A 385 4.25 1.71 12.36
C VAL A 385 5.24 1.73 11.20
N LEU A 386 6.31 2.52 11.30
CA LEU A 386 7.30 2.67 10.23
C LEU A 386 8.09 1.38 10.00
N ASN A 387 8.73 0.87 11.07
CA ASN A 387 9.54 -0.35 10.96
C ASN A 387 8.69 -1.58 10.60
N GLY A 388 7.44 -1.62 11.07
CA GLY A 388 6.49 -2.68 10.74
C GLY A 388 6.11 -2.68 9.25
N LEU A 389 5.94 -1.50 8.66
CA LEU A 389 5.71 -1.36 7.21
C LEU A 389 6.91 -1.89 6.42
N LEU A 390 8.10 -1.39 6.75
CA LEU A 390 9.35 -1.81 6.07
C LEU A 390 9.59 -3.31 6.20
N ALA A 391 9.41 -3.86 7.40
CA ALA A 391 9.51 -5.31 7.64
C ALA A 391 8.48 -6.10 6.82
N GLY A 392 7.23 -5.63 6.75
CA GLY A 392 6.19 -6.26 5.94
C GLY A 392 6.53 -6.30 4.45
N ILE A 393 7.05 -5.20 3.91
CA ILE A 393 7.52 -5.12 2.51
C ILE A 393 8.69 -6.08 2.30
N ALA A 394 9.70 -6.05 3.19
CA ALA A 394 10.87 -6.94 3.09
C ALA A 394 10.48 -8.42 3.14
N ILE A 395 9.60 -8.81 4.06
CA ILE A 395 9.08 -10.19 4.16
C ILE A 395 8.35 -10.59 2.87
N SER A 396 7.50 -9.72 2.34
CA SER A 396 6.77 -10.00 1.10
C SER A 396 7.70 -10.20 -0.09
N LEU A 397 8.68 -9.32 -0.24
CA LEU A 397 9.68 -9.41 -1.29
C LEU A 397 10.53 -10.68 -1.15
N ALA A 398 11.02 -10.97 0.05
CA ALA A 398 11.79 -12.17 0.34
C ALA A 398 11.00 -13.46 0.03
N MET A 399 9.71 -13.51 0.39
CA MET A 399 8.87 -14.67 0.09
C MET A 399 8.57 -14.81 -1.41
N THR A 400 8.41 -13.69 -2.13
CA THR A 400 8.23 -13.71 -3.58
C THR A 400 9.50 -14.20 -4.28
N LEU A 401 10.67 -13.66 -3.90
CA LEU A 401 11.98 -14.10 -4.42
C LEU A 401 12.22 -15.57 -4.10
N ARG A 402 11.94 -16.02 -2.88
CA ARG A 402 12.04 -17.43 -2.52
C ARG A 402 11.17 -18.31 -3.40
N GLY A 403 9.90 -17.90 -3.65
CA GLY A 403 9.00 -18.65 -4.54
C GLY A 403 9.51 -18.78 -5.97
N LEU A 404 10.19 -17.74 -6.47
CA LEU A 404 10.83 -17.75 -7.79
C LEU A 404 12.15 -18.52 -7.81
N SER A 405 12.86 -18.58 -6.66
CA SER A 405 14.14 -19.28 -6.54
C SER A 405 14.00 -20.80 -6.36
N GLU A 406 12.78 -21.29 -6.08
CA GLU A 406 12.49 -22.72 -5.89
C GLU A 406 11.45 -23.24 -6.92
N PRO A 407 11.66 -23.07 -8.24
CA PRO A 407 10.73 -23.57 -9.23
C PRO A 407 10.73 -25.10 -9.24
N ARG A 408 9.61 -25.67 -9.67
CA ARG A 408 9.50 -27.11 -9.89
C ARG A 408 10.06 -27.47 -11.24
N MET A 409 10.69 -28.64 -11.33
CA MET A 409 11.14 -29.24 -12.57
C MET A 409 10.15 -30.32 -13.00
N THR A 410 9.55 -30.16 -14.17
CA THR A 410 8.59 -31.12 -14.71
C THR A 410 9.25 -31.94 -15.80
N GLN A 411 9.12 -33.26 -15.72
CA GLN A 411 9.47 -34.17 -16.80
C GLN A 411 8.28 -34.29 -17.75
N LEU A 412 8.56 -34.09 -19.04
CA LEU A 412 7.55 -34.20 -20.08
C LEU A 412 7.62 -35.55 -20.80
N GLY A 413 6.45 -36.02 -21.23
CA GLY A 413 6.29 -37.20 -22.07
C GLY A 413 5.29 -36.92 -23.20
N ARG A 414 5.25 -37.78 -24.20
CA ARG A 414 4.33 -37.67 -25.34
C ARG A 414 2.95 -38.21 -24.98
N LYS A 415 1.89 -37.50 -25.32
CA LYS A 415 0.50 -37.91 -25.10
C LYS A 415 0.00 -38.70 -26.31
N GLY A 416 -0.26 -40.00 -26.12
CA GLY A 416 -0.70 -40.88 -27.21
C GLY A 416 0.31 -40.92 -28.37
N GLY A 417 -0.16 -40.99 -29.61
CA GLY A 417 0.68 -40.88 -30.81
C GLY A 417 0.76 -39.46 -31.39
N GLY A 418 0.32 -38.43 -30.63
CA GLY A 418 0.24 -37.04 -31.09
C GLY A 418 1.54 -36.27 -30.92
N HIS A 419 1.47 -34.96 -31.21
CA HIS A 419 2.57 -33.98 -31.10
C HIS A 419 2.60 -33.23 -29.77
N ASP A 420 1.69 -33.57 -28.81
CA ASP A 420 1.58 -32.91 -27.53
C ASP A 420 2.49 -33.55 -26.49
N TYR A 421 3.21 -32.68 -25.74
CA TYR A 421 4.07 -33.06 -24.62
C TYR A 421 3.51 -32.48 -23.33
N LEU A 422 3.17 -33.38 -22.42
CA LEU A 422 2.58 -33.04 -21.13
C LEU A 422 3.41 -33.60 -19.97
N ASN A 423 3.08 -33.18 -18.74
CA ASN A 423 3.70 -33.76 -17.55
C ASN A 423 3.49 -35.27 -17.54
N LEU A 424 4.57 -36.01 -17.32
CA LEU A 424 4.58 -37.49 -17.30
C LEU A 424 3.63 -38.09 -16.25
N ALA A 425 3.22 -37.31 -15.24
CA ALA A 425 2.25 -37.74 -14.24
C ALA A 425 0.78 -37.78 -14.73
N HIS A 426 0.49 -37.28 -15.94
CA HIS A 426 -0.86 -37.34 -16.52
C HIS A 426 -1.14 -38.67 -17.20
N ASP A 427 -2.39 -39.12 -17.12
CA ASP A 427 -2.85 -40.36 -17.75
C ASP A 427 -2.65 -40.35 -19.28
N GLY A 428 -2.11 -41.44 -19.79
CA GLY A 428 -1.87 -41.63 -21.25
C GLY A 428 -0.63 -40.89 -21.79
N VAL A 429 0.21 -40.34 -20.89
CA VAL A 429 1.50 -39.73 -21.25
C VAL A 429 2.61 -40.76 -21.05
N VAL A 430 3.41 -40.98 -22.06
CA VAL A 430 4.53 -41.96 -22.04
C VAL A 430 5.86 -41.24 -22.27
N PRO A 431 6.95 -41.70 -21.63
CA PRO A 431 8.27 -41.14 -21.88
C PRO A 431 8.74 -41.44 -23.30
N VAL A 432 9.57 -40.56 -23.86
CA VAL A 432 10.21 -40.80 -25.15
C VAL A 432 11.44 -41.70 -24.94
N PRO A 433 11.55 -42.84 -25.61
CA PRO A 433 12.68 -43.76 -25.41
C PRO A 433 14.03 -43.08 -25.69
N GLY A 434 14.93 -43.14 -24.70
CA GLY A 434 16.28 -42.57 -24.81
C GLY A 434 16.41 -41.06 -24.76
N VAL A 435 15.29 -40.31 -24.63
CA VAL A 435 15.28 -38.84 -24.55
C VAL A 435 14.67 -38.40 -23.22
N LEU A 436 15.42 -37.64 -22.45
CA LEU A 436 14.89 -36.99 -21.23
C LEU A 436 14.46 -35.57 -21.59
N ILE A 437 13.19 -35.24 -21.31
CA ILE A 437 12.63 -33.93 -21.61
C ILE A 437 12.25 -33.27 -20.28
N LEU A 438 12.89 -32.16 -19.97
CA LEU A 438 12.65 -31.40 -18.75
C LEU A 438 12.17 -29.97 -19.04
N ARG A 439 11.28 -29.46 -18.20
CA ARG A 439 10.79 -28.11 -18.26
C ARG A 439 10.79 -27.48 -16.85
N PRO A 440 11.55 -26.41 -16.60
CA PRO A 440 11.36 -25.58 -15.42
C PRO A 440 9.97 -24.93 -15.44
N GLU A 441 9.26 -24.94 -14.33
CA GLU A 441 7.92 -24.33 -14.20
C GLU A 441 7.96 -22.83 -13.82
N ALA A 442 9.12 -22.19 -14.02
CA ALA A 442 9.31 -20.75 -13.86
C ALA A 442 10.51 -20.28 -14.69
N PRO A 443 10.63 -18.96 -14.95
CA PRO A 443 11.77 -18.40 -15.64
C PRO A 443 13.09 -18.75 -14.95
N LEU A 444 14.11 -19.10 -15.72
CA LEU A 444 15.48 -19.25 -15.23
C LEU A 444 16.12 -17.88 -15.09
N PHE A 445 16.79 -17.64 -13.96
CA PHE A 445 17.54 -16.42 -13.68
C PHE A 445 18.63 -16.69 -12.63
N PHE A 446 19.49 -15.71 -12.35
CA PHE A 446 20.67 -15.87 -11.50
C PHE A 446 20.41 -16.55 -10.15
N ALA A 447 19.21 -16.38 -9.56
CA ALA A 447 18.91 -16.91 -8.23
C ALA A 447 18.43 -18.39 -8.24
N ASN A 448 18.07 -18.96 -9.38
CA ASN A 448 17.57 -20.34 -9.46
C ASN A 448 18.30 -21.25 -10.44
N VAL A 449 19.07 -20.70 -11.38
CA VAL A 449 19.69 -21.46 -12.47
C VAL A 449 20.59 -22.59 -11.94
N GLU A 450 21.48 -22.32 -10.99
CA GLU A 450 22.41 -23.34 -10.46
C GLU A 450 21.67 -24.51 -9.80
N ARG A 451 20.62 -24.20 -9.03
CA ARG A 451 19.77 -25.22 -8.40
C ARG A 451 19.05 -26.07 -9.45
N MET A 452 18.50 -25.41 -10.48
CA MET A 452 17.83 -26.12 -11.57
C MET A 452 18.79 -27.01 -12.35
N LEU A 453 19.97 -26.52 -12.66
CA LEU A 453 21.01 -27.31 -13.32
C LEU A 453 21.48 -28.49 -12.45
N SER A 454 21.60 -28.33 -11.16
CA SER A 454 21.89 -29.42 -10.22
C SER A 454 20.81 -30.51 -10.25
N GLU A 455 19.52 -30.11 -10.23
CA GLU A 455 18.42 -31.07 -10.36
C GLU A 455 18.41 -31.76 -11.73
N MET A 456 18.70 -31.02 -12.82
CA MET A 456 18.84 -31.61 -14.16
C MET A 456 19.96 -32.66 -14.20
N ARG A 457 21.13 -32.36 -13.58
CA ARG A 457 22.24 -33.34 -13.47
C ARG A 457 21.82 -34.61 -12.76
N SER A 458 21.08 -34.48 -11.63
CA SER A 458 20.56 -35.64 -10.88
C SER A 458 19.64 -36.50 -11.76
N ARG A 459 18.66 -35.88 -12.43
CA ARG A 459 17.71 -36.59 -13.28
C ARG A 459 18.37 -37.20 -14.50
N ILE A 460 19.38 -36.55 -15.07
CA ILE A 460 20.18 -37.12 -16.18
C ILE A 460 20.98 -38.35 -15.69
N ALA A 461 21.55 -38.28 -14.49
CA ALA A 461 22.27 -39.41 -13.91
C ALA A 461 21.34 -40.61 -13.61
N GLU A 462 20.14 -40.37 -13.12
CA GLU A 462 19.13 -41.40 -12.81
C GLU A 462 18.58 -42.07 -14.07
N ASN A 463 18.34 -41.32 -15.15
CA ASN A 463 17.68 -41.81 -16.36
C ASN A 463 18.68 -42.26 -17.46
N ALA A 464 19.95 -41.88 -17.36
CA ALA A 464 21.02 -42.14 -18.32
C ALA A 464 20.58 -41.97 -19.81
N PRO A 465 19.97 -40.82 -20.19
CA PRO A 465 19.42 -40.62 -21.51
C PRO A 465 20.54 -40.50 -22.57
N ARG A 466 20.22 -40.86 -23.82
CA ARG A 466 21.11 -40.60 -24.97
C ARG A 466 21.13 -39.14 -25.38
N ALA A 467 19.97 -38.47 -25.24
CA ALA A 467 19.81 -37.07 -25.55
C ALA A 467 18.93 -36.40 -24.50
N PHE A 468 19.13 -35.09 -24.34
CA PHE A 468 18.45 -34.27 -23.36
C PHE A 468 17.77 -33.08 -24.04
N VAL A 469 16.50 -32.85 -23.75
CA VAL A 469 15.74 -31.69 -24.21
C VAL A 469 15.35 -30.83 -23.01
N LEU A 470 15.75 -29.56 -23.01
CA LEU A 470 15.36 -28.57 -22.05
C LEU A 470 14.38 -27.57 -22.68
N SER A 471 13.13 -27.60 -22.26
CA SER A 471 12.15 -26.62 -22.71
C SER A 471 12.30 -25.33 -21.89
N LEU A 472 12.61 -24.23 -22.56
CA LEU A 472 12.70 -22.88 -21.98
C LEU A 472 11.44 -22.04 -22.23
N GLU A 473 10.30 -22.71 -22.40
CA GLU A 473 9.01 -22.08 -22.68
C GLU A 473 8.62 -20.99 -21.68
N GLU A 474 8.93 -21.22 -20.39
CA GLU A 474 8.63 -20.30 -19.29
C GLU A 474 9.68 -19.18 -19.11
N THR A 475 10.75 -19.19 -19.92
CA THR A 475 11.89 -18.27 -19.80
C THR A 475 11.85 -17.24 -20.95
N PRO A 476 11.25 -16.05 -20.73
CA PRO A 476 11.10 -15.04 -21.79
C PRO A 476 12.37 -14.24 -22.05
N ASP A 477 13.31 -14.22 -21.09
CA ASP A 477 14.59 -13.50 -21.14
C ASP A 477 15.63 -14.21 -20.27
N LEU A 478 16.92 -13.92 -20.48
CA LEU A 478 18.04 -14.50 -19.75
C LEU A 478 19.00 -13.40 -19.28
N ASP A 479 19.40 -13.47 -18.01
CA ASP A 479 20.53 -12.67 -17.48
C ASP A 479 21.89 -13.33 -17.80
N GLY A 480 22.98 -12.55 -17.66
CA GLY A 480 24.33 -13.01 -17.98
C GLY A 480 24.75 -14.26 -17.21
N THR A 481 24.43 -14.36 -15.91
CA THR A 481 24.74 -15.52 -15.07
C THR A 481 24.06 -16.78 -15.59
N THR A 482 22.80 -16.65 -15.99
CA THR A 482 22.02 -17.78 -16.54
C THR A 482 22.56 -18.23 -17.89
N ILE A 483 22.98 -17.30 -18.75
CA ILE A 483 23.59 -17.63 -20.05
C ILE A 483 24.89 -18.42 -19.84
N GLU A 484 25.79 -17.93 -18.97
CA GLU A 484 27.06 -18.59 -18.66
C GLU A 484 26.83 -19.98 -18.07
N ALA A 485 25.91 -20.14 -17.13
CA ALA A 485 25.59 -21.41 -16.50
C ALA A 485 25.00 -22.43 -17.48
N LEU A 486 24.08 -21.99 -18.36
CA LEU A 486 23.52 -22.85 -19.42
C LEU A 486 24.59 -23.27 -20.44
N ALA A 487 25.47 -22.36 -20.87
CA ALA A 487 26.55 -22.64 -21.79
C ALA A 487 27.56 -23.66 -21.20
N ALA A 488 27.91 -23.50 -19.91
CA ALA A 488 28.76 -24.45 -19.22
C ALA A 488 28.09 -25.82 -19.07
N PHE A 489 26.81 -25.84 -18.70
CA PHE A 489 26.06 -27.10 -18.58
C PHE A 489 25.92 -27.86 -19.90
N THR A 490 25.60 -27.17 -21.00
CA THR A 490 25.46 -27.81 -22.31
C THR A 490 26.81 -28.33 -22.82
N ALA A 491 27.92 -27.62 -22.58
CA ALA A 491 29.27 -28.08 -22.87
C ALA A 491 29.64 -29.34 -22.04
N GLU A 492 29.27 -29.36 -20.74
CA GLU A 492 29.44 -30.53 -19.86
C GLU A 492 28.72 -31.78 -20.44
N GLN A 493 27.45 -31.59 -20.86
CA GLN A 493 26.69 -32.70 -21.46
C GLN A 493 27.29 -33.16 -22.80
N GLY A 494 27.78 -32.22 -23.60
CA GLY A 494 28.48 -32.53 -24.84
C GLY A 494 29.77 -33.33 -24.61
N ALA A 495 30.58 -32.97 -23.62
CA ALA A 495 31.77 -33.72 -23.21
C ALA A 495 31.43 -35.14 -22.73
N ALA A 496 30.24 -35.34 -22.15
CA ALA A 496 29.71 -36.65 -21.77
C ALA A 496 29.08 -37.43 -22.93
N GLY A 497 29.21 -36.93 -24.17
CA GLY A 497 28.68 -37.59 -25.39
C GLY A 497 27.17 -37.48 -25.59
N ARG A 498 26.48 -36.54 -24.87
CA ARG A 498 25.04 -36.35 -24.98
C ARG A 498 24.71 -35.16 -25.86
N THR A 499 23.76 -35.35 -26.76
CA THR A 499 23.18 -34.23 -27.51
C THR A 499 22.17 -33.48 -26.63
N THR A 500 22.33 -32.15 -26.52
CA THR A 500 21.40 -31.31 -25.80
C THR A 500 20.62 -30.42 -26.77
N VAL A 501 19.29 -30.37 -26.64
CA VAL A 501 18.44 -29.44 -27.40
C VAL A 501 17.76 -28.48 -26.42
N LEU A 502 17.98 -27.19 -26.62
CA LEU A 502 17.23 -26.16 -25.94
C LEU A 502 16.03 -25.79 -26.81
N ALA A 503 14.82 -26.12 -26.33
CA ALA A 503 13.57 -26.02 -27.08
C ALA A 503 12.66 -24.90 -26.61
N ARG A 504 11.73 -24.48 -27.46
CA ARG A 504 10.71 -23.43 -27.14
C ARG A 504 11.35 -22.09 -26.80
N LEU A 505 12.43 -21.76 -27.48
CA LEU A 505 13.16 -20.52 -27.28
C LEU A 505 12.35 -19.34 -27.81
N LYS A 506 12.19 -18.31 -26.99
CA LYS A 506 11.65 -17.02 -27.43
C LYS A 506 12.73 -16.26 -28.23
N ASP A 507 12.32 -15.42 -29.18
CA ASP A 507 13.26 -14.71 -30.06
C ASP A 507 14.42 -14.00 -29.34
N PRO A 508 14.19 -13.24 -28.23
CA PRO A 508 15.30 -12.63 -27.50
C PRO A 508 16.28 -13.65 -26.91
N VAL A 509 15.76 -14.75 -26.36
CA VAL A 509 16.55 -15.82 -25.76
C VAL A 509 17.35 -16.56 -26.82
N LEU A 510 16.75 -16.86 -27.98
CA LEU A 510 17.40 -17.50 -29.10
C LEU A 510 18.60 -16.68 -29.61
N ALA A 511 18.41 -15.36 -29.80
CA ALA A 511 19.46 -14.46 -30.25
C ALA A 511 20.67 -14.42 -29.28
N LEU A 512 20.42 -14.41 -27.98
CA LEU A 512 21.46 -14.45 -26.95
C LEU A 512 22.22 -15.77 -26.94
N LEU A 513 21.49 -16.89 -26.99
CA LEU A 513 22.09 -18.24 -26.93
C LEU A 513 22.85 -18.60 -28.22
N LEU A 514 22.41 -18.15 -29.40
CA LEU A 514 23.14 -18.30 -30.65
C LEU A 514 24.54 -17.68 -30.55
N HIS A 515 24.65 -16.54 -29.87
CA HIS A 515 25.94 -15.89 -29.67
C HIS A 515 26.79 -16.59 -28.59
N ALA A 516 26.16 -16.93 -27.45
CA ALA A 516 26.87 -17.51 -26.30
C ALA A 516 27.33 -18.96 -26.52
N MET A 517 26.62 -19.74 -27.35
CA MET A 517 26.89 -21.15 -27.59
C MET A 517 27.51 -21.38 -28.99
N ALA A 518 28.03 -20.34 -29.64
CA ALA A 518 28.72 -20.45 -30.90
C ALA A 518 29.91 -21.45 -30.79
N GLY A 519 29.89 -22.50 -31.61
CA GLY A 519 30.94 -23.55 -31.60
C GLY A 519 30.64 -24.78 -30.74
N GLN A 520 29.52 -24.85 -30.02
CA GLN A 520 29.09 -26.08 -29.31
C GLN A 520 28.34 -27.04 -30.26
N ALA A 521 29.05 -27.95 -30.93
CA ALA A 521 28.49 -28.89 -31.93
C ALA A 521 27.44 -29.87 -31.35
N SER A 522 27.49 -30.15 -30.03
CA SER A 522 26.55 -31.04 -29.32
C SER A 522 25.28 -30.36 -28.84
N THR A 523 25.19 -29.03 -28.98
CA THR A 523 24.03 -28.23 -28.53
C THR A 523 23.25 -27.75 -29.74
N ARG A 524 21.94 -28.00 -29.75
CA ARG A 524 21.00 -27.51 -30.76
C ARG A 524 20.04 -26.50 -30.12
N LEU A 525 19.74 -25.45 -30.84
CA LEU A 525 18.80 -24.41 -30.43
C LEU A 525 17.54 -24.51 -31.30
N GLU A 526 16.38 -24.74 -30.67
CA GLU A 526 15.10 -24.94 -31.35
C GLU A 526 14.06 -23.91 -30.88
N ALA A 527 13.64 -23.05 -31.76
CA ALA A 527 12.62 -22.06 -31.47
C ALA A 527 11.19 -22.64 -31.53
N GLY A 528 11.03 -23.76 -32.25
CA GLY A 528 9.76 -24.43 -32.47
C GLY A 528 9.24 -25.19 -31.25
N SER A 529 8.55 -26.28 -31.50
CA SER A 529 7.93 -27.10 -30.46
C SER A 529 8.92 -28.06 -29.80
N VAL A 530 8.51 -28.66 -28.66
CA VAL A 530 9.23 -29.80 -28.07
C VAL A 530 9.23 -30.98 -29.02
N ASP A 531 8.20 -31.14 -29.88
CA ASP A 531 8.12 -32.20 -30.87
C ASP A 531 9.19 -32.02 -31.95
N ASP A 532 9.41 -30.80 -32.45
CA ASP A 532 10.47 -30.48 -33.41
C ASP A 532 11.85 -30.80 -32.81
N ALA A 533 12.05 -30.45 -31.54
CA ALA A 533 13.26 -30.74 -30.79
C ALA A 533 13.51 -32.26 -30.69
N VAL A 534 12.50 -33.03 -30.36
CA VAL A 534 12.58 -34.49 -30.29
C VAL A 534 12.79 -35.11 -31.69
N ALA A 535 12.07 -34.63 -32.71
CA ALA A 535 12.23 -35.10 -34.10
C ALA A 535 13.66 -34.86 -34.62
N SER A 536 14.33 -33.81 -34.18
CA SER A 536 15.73 -33.54 -34.54
C SER A 536 16.74 -34.52 -33.93
N LEU A 537 16.32 -35.34 -32.96
CA LEU A 537 17.16 -36.32 -32.23
C LEU A 537 16.94 -37.75 -32.69
N VAL A 538 15.84 -38.03 -33.36
CA VAL A 538 15.47 -39.32 -33.92
C VAL A 538 15.84 -39.37 -35.39
#